data_9b89e736dfa63f1c12b671c78b18590d
#
_entry.id   9b89e736dfa63f1c12b671c78b18590d
#
_cell.length_a   1.000
_cell.length_b   1.000
_cell.length_c   1.000
_cell.angle_alpha   90.00
_cell.angle_beta   90.00
_cell.angle_gamma   90.00
#
_symmetry.space_group_name_H-M   'P 1'
#
loop_
_entity.id
_entity.type
_entity.pdbx_description
1 polymer ?
#
loop_
_entity_poly.entity_id
_entity_poly.type
_entity_poly.pdbx_seq_one_letter_code
_entity_poly.pdbx_strand_id
1 'polypeptide(L)'
;AGKNSKKKKPTGPAIYHKIDPALVVNFQANGVIRFLQVQIETLTRDPATAEALQLHEPAIRNDLLMLLGSQTQETVTTKEGKEQIRAQALEVVRNVIEREGGDGELVENVFFTSFVMQ
;
A
#
# COMPACT_ATOMS: atom_id res chain seq x y z
N ALA A 1 -9.29 -25.22 5.80
CA ALA A 1 -9.02 -24.12 5.47
C ALA A 1 -9.67 -23.01 6.04
N GLY A 2 -9.10 -22.54 6.93
CA GLY A 2 -9.63 -21.51 7.52
C GLY A 2 -10.08 -20.49 6.64
N LYS A 3 -9.47 -20.35 5.57
CA LYS A 3 -9.79 -19.33 4.83
C LYS A 3 -10.90 -19.58 4.06
N ASN A 4 -11.86 -19.33 4.40
CA ASN A 4 -12.99 -19.64 3.76
C ASN A 4 -13.58 -18.50 3.12
N SER A 5 -13.81 -18.55 1.92
CA SER A 5 -14.39 -17.48 1.19
C SER A 5 -15.77 -17.14 1.63
N LYS A 6 -16.38 -17.97 2.41
CA LYS A 6 -17.71 -17.67 2.83
C LYS A 6 -17.70 -16.80 4.03
N LYS A 7 -16.56 -16.49 4.60
CA LYS A 7 -16.51 -15.67 5.75
C LYS A 7 -16.97 -14.32 5.33
N LYS A 8 -17.88 -13.72 6.01
CA LYS A 8 -18.35 -12.44 5.68
C LYS A 8 -17.34 -11.40 5.96
N LYS A 9 -17.19 -10.45 5.11
CA LYS A 9 -16.35 -9.32 5.33
C LYS A 9 -17.07 -8.33 6.19
N PRO A 10 -16.36 -7.59 7.03
CA PRO A 10 -16.96 -6.56 7.84
C PRO A 10 -17.66 -5.54 6.95
N THR A 11 -18.80 -5.06 7.39
CA THR A 11 -19.53 -4.08 6.62
C THR A 11 -19.67 -2.77 7.37
N GLY A 12 -18.91 -2.59 8.43
CA GLY A 12 -18.97 -1.34 9.18
C GLY A 12 -18.40 -0.18 8.41
N PRO A 13 -18.25 0.96 9.08
CA PRO A 13 -17.73 2.13 8.40
C PRO A 13 -16.29 1.95 7.97
N ALA A 14 -15.90 2.65 6.93
CA ALA A 14 -14.55 2.58 6.44
C ALA A 14 -13.60 3.23 7.45
N ILE A 15 -12.46 2.61 7.66
CA ILE A 15 -11.44 3.13 8.54
C ILE A 15 -10.22 3.33 7.65
N TYR A 16 -9.78 4.59 7.52
CA TYR A 16 -8.63 4.88 6.70
C TYR A 16 -7.41 5.08 7.59
N HIS A 17 -6.29 4.50 7.19
CA HIS A 17 -5.04 4.71 7.89
C HIS A 17 -4.05 5.34 6.92
N LYS A 18 -3.60 6.55 7.26
CA LYS A 18 -2.67 7.25 6.41
C LYS A 18 -1.27 6.84 6.79
N ILE A 19 -0.47 6.45 5.85
CA ILE A 19 0.92 6.10 6.09
C ILE A 19 1.71 7.40 6.04
N ASP A 20 2.09 7.91 7.18
CA ASP A 20 2.63 9.23 7.32
C ASP A 20 4.00 9.20 7.96
N PRO A 21 4.95 9.96 7.46
CA PRO A 21 4.83 10.91 6.35
C PRO A 21 4.79 10.23 4.99
N ALA A 22 4.59 11.00 3.94
CA ALA A 22 4.56 10.47 2.59
C ALA A 22 5.85 9.72 2.29
N LEU A 23 5.76 8.76 1.36
CA LEU A 23 6.92 7.98 0.98
C LEU A 23 7.65 8.72 -0.13
N VAL A 24 8.98 8.81 -0.02
CA VAL A 24 9.78 9.48 -1.03
C VAL A 24 10.87 8.52 -1.46
N VAL A 25 10.95 8.25 -2.75
CA VAL A 25 12.00 7.40 -3.29
C VAL A 25 12.63 8.14 -4.47
N ASN A 26 13.87 7.80 -4.79
CA ASN A 26 14.47 8.35 -5.98
C ASN A 26 14.70 7.21 -6.97
N PHE A 27 14.72 7.52 -8.23
CA PHE A 27 15.00 6.54 -9.25
C PHE A 27 15.62 7.27 -10.46
N GLN A 28 16.30 6.52 -11.28
CA GLN A 28 16.92 7.11 -12.44
C GLN A 28 16.05 6.96 -13.67
N ALA A 29 15.91 8.03 -14.41
CA ALA A 29 15.14 8.01 -15.63
C ALA A 29 15.99 8.75 -16.66
N ASN A 30 16.42 8.05 -17.68
CA ASN A 30 17.21 8.64 -18.76
C ASN A 30 18.48 9.32 -18.20
N GLY A 31 19.11 8.69 -17.22
CA GLY A 31 20.33 9.20 -16.65
C GLY A 31 20.16 10.33 -15.65
N VAL A 32 18.92 10.71 -15.37
CA VAL A 32 18.64 11.78 -14.43
C VAL A 32 17.97 11.19 -13.19
N ILE A 33 18.39 11.65 -12.02
CA ILE A 33 17.77 11.19 -10.79
C ILE A 33 16.52 12.00 -10.56
N ARG A 34 15.40 11.30 -10.36
CA ARG A 34 14.11 11.93 -10.10
C ARG A 34 13.60 11.47 -8.75
N PHE A 35 12.75 12.27 -8.14
CA PHE A 35 12.15 11.90 -6.87
C PHE A 35 10.66 11.65 -7.08
N LEU A 36 10.17 10.59 -6.47
CA LEU A 36 8.75 10.27 -6.50
C LEU A 36 8.25 10.37 -5.09
N GLN A 37 7.23 11.18 -4.86
CA GLN A 37 6.62 11.32 -3.55
C GLN A 37 5.20 10.79 -3.61
N VAL A 38 4.87 9.84 -2.76
CA VAL A 38 3.57 9.20 -2.79
C VAL A 38 2.97 9.20 -1.40
N GLN A 39 1.71 9.62 -1.30
CA GLN A 39 0.97 9.54 -0.05
C GLN A 39 0.01 8.39 -0.19
N ILE A 40 0.05 7.46 0.75
CA ILE A 40 -0.74 6.24 0.68
C ILE A 40 -1.67 6.16 1.87
N GLU A 41 -2.91 5.74 1.63
CA GLU A 41 -3.86 5.46 2.69
C GLU A 41 -4.44 4.07 2.46
N THR A 42 -4.63 3.33 3.55
CA THR A 42 -5.22 2.00 3.47
C THR A 42 -6.66 2.07 3.93
N LEU A 43 -7.47 1.13 3.49
CA LEU A 43 -8.86 1.04 3.88
C LEU A 43 -9.16 -0.33 4.46
N THR A 44 -9.73 -0.35 5.64
CA THR A 44 -10.29 -1.58 6.20
C THR A 44 -11.60 -1.20 6.88
N ARG A 45 -12.44 -2.21 7.17
CA ARG A 45 -13.65 -1.98 7.94
C ARG A 45 -13.60 -2.79 9.22
N ASP A 46 -12.45 -3.40 9.49
CA ASP A 46 -12.27 -4.24 10.66
C ASP A 46 -11.37 -3.50 11.66
N PRO A 47 -11.88 -3.16 12.84
CA PRO A 47 -11.09 -2.40 13.81
C PRO A 47 -9.78 -3.07 14.22
N ALA A 48 -9.77 -4.40 14.32
CA ALA A 48 -8.54 -5.09 14.71
C ALA A 48 -7.50 -4.98 13.61
N THR A 49 -7.93 -5.00 12.34
CA THR A 49 -7.02 -4.83 11.22
C THR A 49 -6.51 -3.39 11.20
N ALA A 50 -7.36 -2.43 11.54
CA ALA A 50 -6.92 -1.04 11.60
C ALA A 50 -5.82 -0.86 12.64
N GLU A 51 -5.94 -1.53 13.79
CA GLU A 51 -4.89 -1.47 14.79
C GLU A 51 -3.63 -2.14 14.29
N ALA A 52 -3.75 -3.25 13.59
CA ALA A 52 -2.59 -3.96 13.06
C ALA A 52 -1.86 -3.13 12.02
N LEU A 53 -2.60 -2.39 11.19
CA LEU A 53 -1.99 -1.52 10.20
C LEU A 53 -1.16 -0.43 10.89
N GLN A 54 -1.66 0.10 11.99
CA GLN A 54 -0.94 1.11 12.71
C GLN A 54 0.27 0.51 13.42
N LEU A 55 0.09 -0.64 14.04
CA LEU A 55 1.16 -1.27 14.80
C LEU A 55 2.32 -1.68 13.88
N HIS A 56 2.01 -2.19 12.69
CA HIS A 56 3.02 -2.69 11.79
C HIS A 56 3.40 -1.71 10.70
N GLU A 57 3.09 -0.44 10.90
CA GLU A 57 3.40 0.56 9.90
C GLU A 57 4.87 0.59 9.49
N PRO A 58 5.84 0.43 10.39
CA PRO A 58 7.24 0.43 9.95
C PRO A 58 7.55 -0.66 8.93
N ALA A 59 6.99 -1.85 9.11
CA ALA A 59 7.21 -2.94 8.16
C ALA A 59 6.51 -2.66 6.85
N ILE A 60 5.29 -2.13 6.91
CA ILE A 60 4.52 -1.79 5.73
C ILE A 60 5.26 -0.70 4.96
N ARG A 61 5.75 0.31 5.67
CA ARG A 61 6.45 1.42 5.06
C ARG A 61 7.72 0.93 4.36
N ASN A 62 8.47 0.05 5.01
CA ASN A 62 9.67 -0.49 4.42
C ASN A 62 9.38 -1.22 3.12
N ASP A 63 8.37 -2.07 3.12
CA ASP A 63 8.07 -2.88 1.95
C ASP A 63 7.49 -2.02 0.82
N LEU A 64 6.73 -0.99 1.17
CA LEU A 64 6.22 -0.07 0.16
C LEU A 64 7.35 0.75 -0.46
N LEU A 65 8.35 1.15 0.34
CA LEU A 65 9.49 1.86 -0.20
C LEU A 65 10.26 0.99 -1.19
N MET A 66 10.38 -0.30 -0.89
CA MET A 66 11.06 -1.22 -1.81
C MET A 66 10.27 -1.35 -3.10
N LEU A 67 8.96 -1.43 -3.01
CA LEU A 67 8.12 -1.51 -4.19
C LEU A 67 8.26 -0.24 -5.06
N LEU A 68 8.17 0.92 -4.43
CA LEU A 68 8.22 2.18 -5.18
C LEU A 68 9.61 2.42 -5.77
N GLY A 69 10.65 2.02 -5.07
CA GLY A 69 12.01 2.22 -5.54
C GLY A 69 12.38 1.33 -6.71
N SER A 70 11.60 0.28 -6.97
CA SER A 70 11.89 -0.63 -8.07
C SER A 70 11.13 -0.29 -9.34
N GLN A 71 10.38 0.80 -9.36
CA GLN A 71 9.56 1.14 -10.51
C GLN A 71 10.38 1.80 -11.61
N THR A 72 9.79 1.88 -12.80
CA THR A 72 10.42 2.51 -13.94
C THR A 72 9.67 3.80 -14.24
N GLN A 73 10.26 4.64 -15.10
CA GLN A 73 9.59 5.87 -15.47
C GLN A 73 8.25 5.58 -16.13
N GLU A 74 8.17 4.53 -16.94
CA GLU A 74 6.94 4.22 -17.60
C GLU A 74 5.84 3.88 -16.60
N THR A 75 6.13 3.11 -15.56
CA THR A 75 5.08 2.71 -14.63
C THR A 75 4.64 3.87 -13.74
N VAL A 76 5.51 4.86 -13.50
CA VAL A 76 5.12 5.95 -12.61
C VAL A 76 4.50 7.12 -13.37
N THR A 77 4.51 7.11 -14.71
CA THR A 77 3.94 8.22 -15.46
C THR A 77 2.67 7.86 -16.22
N THR A 78 2.36 6.57 -16.38
CA THR A 78 1.14 6.19 -17.11
C THR A 78 0.05 5.82 -16.15
N LYS A 79 -1.20 5.96 -16.59
CA LYS A 79 -2.32 5.62 -15.77
C LYS A 79 -2.32 4.13 -15.48
N GLU A 80 -2.01 3.32 -16.49
CA GLU A 80 -1.99 1.87 -16.31
C GLU A 80 -0.89 1.46 -15.35
N GLY A 81 0.27 2.12 -15.43
CA GLY A 81 1.37 1.80 -14.55
C GLY A 81 1.03 2.16 -13.11
N LYS A 82 0.40 3.32 -12.89
CA LYS A 82 0.03 3.72 -11.54
C LYS A 82 -0.98 2.76 -10.94
N GLU A 83 -1.93 2.28 -11.74
CA GLU A 83 -2.91 1.34 -11.24
C GLU A 83 -2.26 0.01 -10.91
N GLN A 84 -1.28 -0.40 -11.68
CA GLN A 84 -0.56 -1.62 -11.41
C GLN A 84 0.23 -1.47 -10.11
N ILE A 85 0.86 -0.33 -9.89
CA ILE A 85 1.59 -0.08 -8.65
C ILE A 85 0.62 -0.11 -7.48
N ARG A 86 -0.57 0.47 -7.63
CA ARG A 86 -1.55 0.47 -6.55
C ARG A 86 -1.97 -0.96 -6.18
N ALA A 87 -2.20 -1.81 -7.19
CA ALA A 87 -2.56 -3.19 -6.93
C ALA A 87 -1.43 -3.94 -6.23
N GLN A 88 -0.19 -3.66 -6.63
CA GLN A 88 0.95 -4.27 -5.99
C GLN A 88 1.12 -3.76 -4.57
N ALA A 89 0.84 -2.48 -4.34
CA ALA A 89 0.91 -1.91 -3.00
C ALA A 89 -0.10 -2.57 -2.07
N LEU A 90 -1.29 -2.87 -2.58
CA LEU A 90 -2.29 -3.56 -1.78
C LEU A 90 -1.77 -4.94 -1.37
N GLU A 91 -1.13 -5.67 -2.29
CA GLU A 91 -0.59 -6.97 -1.96
C GLU A 91 0.54 -6.86 -0.94
N VAL A 92 1.36 -5.83 -1.04
CA VAL A 92 2.43 -5.61 -0.08
C VAL A 92 1.85 -5.45 1.32
N VAL A 93 0.82 -4.62 1.46
CA VAL A 93 0.20 -4.36 2.76
C VAL A 93 -0.43 -5.65 3.29
N ARG A 94 -1.15 -6.37 2.43
CA ARG A 94 -1.80 -7.62 2.83
C ARG A 94 -0.77 -8.64 3.30
N ASN A 95 0.37 -8.71 2.62
CA ASN A 95 1.39 -9.67 2.99
C ASN A 95 2.00 -9.36 4.34
N VAL A 96 2.17 -8.09 4.68
CA VAL A 96 2.68 -7.74 6.00
C VAL A 96 1.70 -8.18 7.07
N ILE A 97 0.41 -7.90 6.87
CA ILE A 97 -0.61 -8.28 7.85
C ILE A 97 -0.65 -9.80 8.03
N GLU A 98 -0.56 -10.56 6.93
CA GLU A 98 -0.55 -12.01 7.01
C GLU A 98 0.68 -12.52 7.75
N ARG A 99 1.83 -11.91 7.48
CA ARG A 99 3.05 -12.34 8.10
C ARG A 99 3.03 -12.12 9.59
N GLU A 100 2.28 -11.13 10.04
CA GLU A 100 2.19 -10.79 11.45
C GLU A 100 0.97 -11.44 12.12
N GLY A 101 0.34 -12.38 11.46
CA GLY A 101 -0.71 -13.18 12.08
C GLY A 101 -2.13 -12.71 11.85
N GLY A 102 -2.32 -11.67 11.07
CA GLY A 102 -3.66 -11.18 10.77
C GLY A 102 -4.21 -11.74 9.49
N ASP A 103 -5.36 -11.22 9.07
CA ASP A 103 -5.99 -11.63 7.83
C ASP A 103 -5.84 -10.50 6.83
N GLY A 104 -4.95 -10.69 5.87
CA GLY A 104 -4.67 -9.66 4.88
C GLY A 104 -5.85 -9.30 4.02
N GLU A 105 -6.81 -10.22 3.85
CA GLU A 105 -7.95 -9.89 3.04
C GLU A 105 -8.83 -8.84 3.66
N LEU A 106 -8.69 -8.58 4.94
CA LEU A 106 -9.46 -7.53 5.58
C LEU A 106 -8.89 -6.13 5.28
N VAL A 107 -7.72 -6.05 4.64
CA VAL A 107 -7.26 -4.81 4.07
C VAL A 107 -7.96 -4.70 2.73
N GLU A 108 -8.98 -3.87 2.66
CA GLU A 108 -9.85 -3.85 1.51
C GLU A 108 -9.23 -3.15 0.31
N ASN A 109 -8.52 -2.10 0.52
CA ASN A 109 -7.93 -1.35 -0.58
C ASN A 109 -6.81 -0.44 -0.11
N VAL A 110 -6.10 0.12 -1.07
CA VAL A 110 -5.04 1.07 -0.84
C VAL A 110 -5.25 2.18 -1.86
N PHE A 111 -5.08 3.42 -1.43
CA PHE A 111 -5.26 4.55 -2.31
C PHE A 111 -4.02 5.43 -2.31
N PHE A 112 -3.69 5.99 -3.46
CA PHE A 112 -2.66 6.99 -3.55
C PHE A 112 -3.37 8.33 -3.54
N THR A 113 -3.28 9.03 -2.42
CA THR A 113 -3.94 10.33 -2.30
C THR A 113 -3.07 11.45 -2.84
N SER A 114 -1.81 11.17 -3.10
CA SER A 114 -0.92 12.10 -3.78
C SER A 114 0.17 11.27 -4.46
N PHE A 115 0.53 11.63 -5.67
CA PHE A 115 1.52 10.88 -6.43
C PHE A 115 2.23 11.90 -7.30
N VAL A 116 3.37 12.39 -6.84
CA VAL A 116 4.06 13.49 -7.48
C VAL A 116 5.48 13.13 -7.85
N MET A 117 5.84 13.41 -9.09
CA MET A 117 7.18 13.19 -9.54
C MET A 117 7.88 14.51 -9.58
N GLN A 118 9.06 14.59 -9.03
CA GLN A 118 9.83 15.85 -9.01
C GLN A 118 11.13 15.74 -9.74
#